data_cf2f35be077a572660fe7aca25a08236
#
_entry.id   cf2f35be077a572660fe7aca25a08236
#
_cell.length_a   1.000
_cell.length_b   1.000
_cell.length_c   1.000
_cell.angle_alpha   90.00
_cell.angle_beta   90.00
_cell.angle_gamma   90.00
#
_symmetry.space_group_name_H-M   'P 1'
#
loop_
_entity.id
_entity.type
_entity.pdbx_description
1 polymer ?
#
loop_
_entity_poly.entity_id
_entity_poly.type
_entity_poly.pdbx_seq_one_letter_code
_entity_poly.pdbx_strand_id
1 'polypeptide(L)'
;MPAKRIDGKAIAQEVRARVKTEVEKLGPSDRPGLAAVLVGENPASKIYVRNKRKACEEVGIYSEEHHLPEETTEAEVLSLVERLNQDPKIHGILVQLPLPKQINERKVLDTVIPEKDVDGFHYINVGKLVANEKGFVPCTPLGIIELLLASKVEIAGANAVIVGRSNIVGKPAALLLLHHHATVTICHSKTKNLPEVCRQADILIAAIGKPQFVKKEMVKEGAVVIDVGINRLPDGRIVGDVDFDPVQERAGAITPVPGGVGPMTIAMLLLNTLQSAKWKKEKT
;
A
#
# COMPACT_ATOMS: atom_id res chain seq x y z
N MET A 1 15.46 -26.59 0.21
CA MET A 1 14.08 -26.58 0.74
C MET A 1 13.34 -25.45 0.06
N PRO A 2 12.05 -25.57 -0.29
CA PRO A 2 11.32 -24.45 -0.88
C PRO A 2 11.27 -23.27 0.08
N ALA A 3 11.13 -22.06 -0.46
CA ALA A 3 11.08 -20.82 0.30
C ALA A 3 9.94 -20.84 1.34
N LYS A 4 10.21 -20.23 2.51
CA LYS A 4 9.15 -19.97 3.50
C LYS A 4 8.12 -19.01 2.89
N ARG A 5 6.86 -19.41 2.88
CA ARG A 5 5.77 -18.56 2.39
C ARG A 5 5.44 -17.48 3.44
N ILE A 6 5.47 -16.22 3.02
CA ILE A 6 5.03 -15.08 3.85
C ILE A 6 3.53 -14.91 3.65
N ASP A 7 2.73 -15.33 4.63
CA ASP A 7 1.26 -15.27 4.55
C ASP A 7 0.73 -13.87 4.90
N GLY A 8 0.57 -13.04 3.88
CA GLY A 8 0.05 -11.69 4.06
C GLY A 8 -1.41 -11.63 4.51
N LYS A 9 -2.20 -12.69 4.26
CA LYS A 9 -3.59 -12.74 4.78
C LYS A 9 -3.60 -12.89 6.30
N ALA A 10 -2.80 -13.81 6.83
CA ALA A 10 -2.69 -14.03 8.28
C ALA A 10 -2.18 -12.77 8.97
N ILE A 11 -1.09 -12.17 8.49
CA ILE A 11 -0.51 -10.95 9.06
C ILE A 11 -1.50 -9.78 8.98
N ALA A 12 -2.22 -9.62 7.86
CA ALA A 12 -3.25 -8.59 7.74
C ALA A 12 -4.42 -8.79 8.72
N GLN A 13 -4.79 -10.03 9.05
CA GLN A 13 -5.78 -10.33 10.08
C GLN A 13 -5.31 -9.91 11.48
N GLU A 14 -4.05 -10.18 11.82
CA GLU A 14 -3.45 -9.74 13.08
C GLU A 14 -3.45 -8.22 13.21
N VAL A 15 -3.07 -7.50 12.14
CA VAL A 15 -3.13 -6.03 12.10
C VAL A 15 -4.56 -5.53 12.29
N ARG A 16 -5.53 -6.11 11.58
CA ARG A 16 -6.95 -5.74 11.72
C ARG A 16 -7.48 -6.01 13.13
N ALA A 17 -7.09 -7.13 13.75
CA ALA A 17 -7.46 -7.42 15.14
C ALA A 17 -6.90 -6.37 16.11
N ARG A 18 -5.63 -5.95 15.93
CA ARG A 18 -5.04 -4.84 16.70
C ARG A 18 -5.82 -3.53 16.51
N VAL A 19 -6.14 -3.18 15.24
CA VAL A 19 -6.92 -1.97 14.94
C VAL A 19 -8.30 -2.04 15.61
N LYS A 20 -9.01 -3.16 15.50
CA LYS A 20 -10.31 -3.37 16.14
C LYS A 20 -10.25 -3.15 17.65
N THR A 21 -9.30 -3.77 18.33
CA THR A 21 -9.11 -3.60 19.78
C THR A 21 -8.86 -2.12 20.15
N GLU A 22 -8.12 -1.39 19.34
CA GLU A 22 -7.87 0.03 19.59
C GLU A 22 -9.09 0.91 19.31
N VAL A 23 -9.88 0.58 18.28
CA VAL A 23 -11.14 1.28 17.98
C VAL A 23 -12.17 1.06 19.09
N GLU A 24 -12.26 -0.15 19.65
CA GLU A 24 -13.17 -0.48 20.76
C GLU A 24 -12.88 0.29 22.05
N LYS A 25 -11.63 0.77 22.23
CA LYS A 25 -11.24 1.63 23.36
C LYS A 25 -11.68 3.09 23.19
N LEU A 26 -12.08 3.49 21.98
CA LEU A 26 -12.52 4.86 21.69
C LEU A 26 -13.98 5.05 22.03
N GLY A 27 -14.35 6.24 22.51
CA GLY A 27 -15.75 6.61 22.71
C GLY A 27 -16.50 6.73 21.37
N PRO A 28 -17.85 6.71 21.39
CA PRO A 28 -18.65 6.82 20.17
C PRO A 28 -18.35 8.07 19.33
N SER A 29 -18.03 9.21 19.99
CA SER A 29 -17.65 10.48 19.36
C SER A 29 -16.28 10.46 18.69
N ASP A 30 -15.38 9.57 19.14
CA ASP A 30 -14.00 9.51 18.70
C ASP A 30 -13.77 8.39 17.66
N ARG A 31 -14.86 7.76 17.21
CA ARG A 31 -14.80 6.66 16.27
C ARG A 31 -14.17 7.11 14.95
N PRO A 32 -13.13 6.42 14.44
CA PRO A 32 -12.52 6.78 13.17
C PRO A 32 -13.53 6.70 12.02
N GLY A 33 -13.42 7.59 11.05
CA GLY A 33 -14.24 7.59 9.84
C GLY A 33 -13.40 7.67 8.59
N LEU A 34 -13.69 6.82 7.60
CA LEU A 34 -13.07 6.76 6.29
C LEU A 34 -14.10 7.08 5.20
N ALA A 35 -13.83 8.10 4.39
CA ALA A 35 -14.55 8.34 3.16
C ALA A 35 -13.80 7.77 1.96
N ALA A 36 -14.47 6.98 1.14
CA ALA A 36 -13.91 6.44 -0.11
C ALA A 36 -14.62 7.08 -1.31
N VAL A 37 -13.85 7.72 -2.18
CA VAL A 37 -14.33 8.34 -3.42
C VAL A 37 -13.97 7.46 -4.60
N LEU A 38 -14.96 7.02 -5.35
CA LEU A 38 -14.82 6.24 -6.58
C LEU A 38 -15.48 6.99 -7.72
N VAL A 39 -14.76 7.20 -8.82
CA VAL A 39 -15.32 7.81 -10.04
C VAL A 39 -15.30 6.77 -11.15
N GLY A 40 -16.46 6.58 -11.79
CA GLY A 40 -16.63 5.63 -12.89
C GLY A 40 -16.88 4.20 -12.45
N GLU A 41 -16.94 3.32 -13.46
CA GLU A 41 -17.48 1.96 -13.34
C GLU A 41 -16.42 0.86 -13.37
N ASN A 42 -15.13 1.19 -13.18
CA ASN A 42 -14.05 0.20 -13.25
C ASN A 42 -14.30 -1.00 -12.29
N PRO A 43 -14.45 -2.23 -12.80
CA PRO A 43 -14.83 -3.38 -11.98
C PRO A 43 -13.81 -3.72 -10.89
N ALA A 44 -12.50 -3.52 -11.17
CA ALA A 44 -11.46 -3.77 -10.17
C ALA A 44 -11.55 -2.74 -9.03
N SER A 45 -11.73 -1.45 -9.35
CA SER A 45 -11.90 -0.37 -8.37
C SER A 45 -13.11 -0.60 -7.46
N LYS A 46 -14.26 -1.04 -8.03
CA LYS A 46 -15.46 -1.40 -7.25
C LYS A 46 -15.20 -2.54 -6.26
N ILE A 47 -14.47 -3.56 -6.67
CA ILE A 47 -14.10 -4.68 -5.78
C ILE A 47 -13.22 -4.16 -4.64
N TYR A 48 -12.23 -3.30 -4.93
CA TYR A 48 -11.34 -2.73 -3.92
C TYR A 48 -12.10 -1.87 -2.90
N VAL A 49 -12.96 -0.96 -3.35
CA VAL A 49 -13.76 -0.09 -2.46
C VAL A 49 -14.67 -0.94 -1.57
N ARG A 50 -15.39 -1.91 -2.16
CA ARG A 50 -16.23 -2.83 -1.39
C ARG A 50 -15.44 -3.61 -0.32
N ASN A 51 -14.25 -4.10 -0.64
CA ASN A 51 -13.41 -4.82 0.32
C ASN A 51 -12.91 -3.91 1.44
N LYS A 52 -12.58 -2.65 1.14
CA LYS A 52 -12.20 -1.63 2.11
C LYS A 52 -13.35 -1.31 3.07
N ARG A 53 -14.59 -1.13 2.54
CA ARG A 53 -15.78 -0.94 3.37
C ARG A 53 -16.00 -2.10 4.34
N LYS A 54 -16.00 -3.34 3.83
CA LYS A 54 -16.16 -4.54 4.68
C LYS A 54 -15.10 -4.60 5.78
N ALA A 55 -13.86 -4.23 5.46
CA ALA A 55 -12.78 -4.20 6.44
C ALA A 55 -12.98 -3.09 7.48
N CYS A 56 -13.54 -1.93 7.12
CA CYS A 56 -13.94 -0.88 8.07
C CYS A 56 -15.04 -1.39 9.01
N GLU A 57 -16.09 -2.01 8.46
CA GLU A 57 -17.19 -2.59 9.24
C GLU A 57 -16.69 -3.63 10.25
N GLU A 58 -15.77 -4.51 9.83
CA GLU A 58 -15.15 -5.55 10.69
C GLU A 58 -14.45 -4.99 11.91
N VAL A 59 -13.77 -3.85 11.76
CA VAL A 59 -12.97 -3.24 12.84
C VAL A 59 -13.68 -2.08 13.55
N GLY A 60 -14.93 -1.76 13.17
CA GLY A 60 -15.72 -0.70 13.79
C GLY A 60 -15.38 0.72 13.34
N ILE A 61 -14.69 0.90 12.23
CA ILE A 61 -14.46 2.21 11.60
C ILE A 61 -15.72 2.60 10.82
N TYR A 62 -16.19 3.84 10.99
CA TYR A 62 -17.25 4.39 10.14
C TYR A 62 -16.77 4.48 8.70
N SER A 63 -17.58 4.05 7.74
CA SER A 63 -17.21 4.09 6.32
C SER A 63 -18.31 4.74 5.50
N GLU A 64 -17.92 5.71 4.68
CA GLU A 64 -18.76 6.43 3.74
C GLU A 64 -18.23 6.25 2.32
N GLU A 65 -19.12 5.86 1.39
CA GLU A 65 -18.75 5.64 -0.02
C GLU A 65 -19.41 6.70 -0.90
N HIS A 66 -18.61 7.37 -1.72
CA HIS A 66 -19.08 8.30 -2.74
C HIS A 66 -18.76 7.71 -4.12
N HIS A 67 -19.80 7.18 -4.77
CA HIS A 67 -19.68 6.65 -6.11
C HIS A 67 -20.21 7.68 -7.11
N LEU A 68 -19.30 8.27 -7.87
CA LEU A 68 -19.58 9.30 -8.87
C LEU A 68 -19.59 8.69 -10.28
N PRO A 69 -20.47 9.16 -11.18
CA PRO A 69 -20.48 8.77 -12.59
C PRO A 69 -19.11 9.01 -13.29
N GLU A 70 -18.87 8.31 -14.41
CA GLU A 70 -17.60 8.45 -15.15
C GLU A 70 -17.48 9.83 -15.79
N GLU A 71 -18.62 10.48 -16.12
CA GLU A 71 -18.71 11.82 -16.71
C GLU A 71 -18.47 12.95 -15.71
N THR A 72 -18.35 12.63 -14.41
CA THR A 72 -18.14 13.62 -13.35
C THR A 72 -16.96 14.53 -13.68
N THR A 73 -17.17 15.82 -13.50
CA THR A 73 -16.15 16.83 -13.76
C THR A 73 -15.10 16.89 -12.65
N GLU A 74 -13.90 17.38 -12.97
CA GLU A 74 -12.87 17.65 -11.96
C GLU A 74 -13.39 18.57 -10.85
N ALA A 75 -14.14 19.62 -11.18
CA ALA A 75 -14.67 20.57 -10.21
C ALA A 75 -15.63 19.91 -9.18
N GLU A 76 -16.46 18.98 -9.62
CA GLU A 76 -17.36 18.24 -8.72
C GLU A 76 -16.59 17.33 -7.77
N VAL A 77 -15.55 16.64 -8.26
CA VAL A 77 -14.69 15.80 -7.42
C VAL A 77 -13.94 16.65 -6.39
N LEU A 78 -13.38 17.78 -6.79
CA LEU A 78 -12.69 18.70 -5.89
C LEU A 78 -13.64 19.24 -4.82
N SER A 79 -14.85 19.68 -5.20
CA SER A 79 -15.88 20.15 -4.26
C SER A 79 -16.28 19.07 -3.26
N LEU A 80 -16.39 17.81 -3.68
CA LEU A 80 -16.66 16.68 -2.77
C LEU A 80 -15.50 16.52 -1.76
N VAL A 81 -14.26 16.51 -2.24
CA VAL A 81 -13.07 16.34 -1.38
C VAL A 81 -12.97 17.49 -0.38
N GLU A 82 -13.25 18.74 -0.79
CA GLU A 82 -13.28 19.90 0.11
C GLU A 82 -14.34 19.75 1.22
N ARG A 83 -15.55 19.27 0.90
CA ARG A 83 -16.56 18.97 1.91
C ARG A 83 -16.10 17.89 2.89
N LEU A 84 -15.50 16.82 2.39
CA LEU A 84 -14.97 15.74 3.22
C LEU A 84 -13.81 16.22 4.12
N ASN A 85 -12.98 17.15 3.64
CA ASN A 85 -11.95 17.79 4.44
C ASN A 85 -12.54 18.52 5.66
N GLN A 86 -13.71 19.14 5.52
CA GLN A 86 -14.38 19.89 6.58
C GLN A 86 -15.24 19.00 7.49
N ASP A 87 -15.59 17.78 7.07
CA ASP A 87 -16.44 16.90 7.88
C ASP A 87 -15.68 16.39 9.12
N PRO A 88 -16.12 16.72 10.34
CA PRO A 88 -15.47 16.28 11.57
C PRO A 88 -15.56 14.78 11.82
N LYS A 89 -16.51 14.07 11.19
CA LYS A 89 -16.68 12.62 11.30
C LYS A 89 -15.68 11.85 10.43
N ILE A 90 -15.12 12.48 9.40
CA ILE A 90 -14.17 11.89 8.48
C ILE A 90 -12.75 12.18 8.95
N HIS A 91 -11.99 11.12 9.16
CA HIS A 91 -10.59 11.16 9.60
C HIS A 91 -9.63 10.73 8.49
N GLY A 92 -10.12 9.97 7.50
CA GLY A 92 -9.37 9.59 6.31
C GLY A 92 -10.18 9.77 5.05
N ILE A 93 -9.54 10.23 3.99
CA ILE A 93 -10.12 10.33 2.66
C ILE A 93 -9.29 9.49 1.72
N LEU A 94 -9.94 8.55 1.05
CA LEU A 94 -9.37 7.70 0.03
C LEU A 94 -9.96 8.07 -1.33
N VAL A 95 -9.13 8.45 -2.27
CA VAL A 95 -9.53 8.60 -3.67
C VAL A 95 -9.05 7.38 -4.44
N GLN A 96 -9.99 6.57 -4.91
CA GLN A 96 -9.66 5.32 -5.59
C GLN A 96 -9.13 5.60 -7.01
N LEU A 97 -7.87 5.29 -7.24
CA LEU A 97 -7.22 5.38 -8.55
C LEU A 97 -7.46 4.11 -9.40
N PRO A 98 -7.40 4.23 -10.73
CA PRO A 98 -7.22 5.47 -11.51
C PRO A 98 -8.49 6.30 -11.60
N LEU A 99 -8.36 7.61 -11.81
CA LEU A 99 -9.47 8.50 -12.14
C LEU A 99 -9.69 8.57 -13.66
N PRO A 100 -10.91 8.94 -14.13
CA PRO A 100 -11.17 9.23 -15.53
C PRO A 100 -10.25 10.33 -16.09
N LYS A 101 -9.95 10.28 -17.40
CA LYS A 101 -8.92 11.11 -18.05
C LYS A 101 -9.16 12.62 -17.95
N GLN A 102 -10.42 13.05 -17.81
CA GLN A 102 -10.80 14.46 -17.67
C GLN A 102 -10.48 15.04 -16.29
N ILE A 103 -10.07 14.21 -15.33
CA ILE A 103 -9.77 14.61 -13.95
C ILE A 103 -8.26 14.51 -13.72
N ASN A 104 -7.65 15.58 -13.26
CA ASN A 104 -6.24 15.58 -12.88
C ASN A 104 -6.08 14.89 -11.52
N GLU A 105 -5.63 13.64 -11.53
CA GLU A 105 -5.39 12.83 -10.33
C GLU A 105 -4.56 13.58 -9.30
N ARG A 106 -3.48 14.24 -9.75
CA ARG A 106 -2.57 14.92 -8.83
C ARG A 106 -3.25 16.08 -8.09
N LYS A 107 -4.05 16.87 -8.80
CA LYS A 107 -4.80 17.98 -8.22
C LYS A 107 -5.81 17.48 -7.17
N VAL A 108 -6.51 16.39 -7.46
CA VAL A 108 -7.45 15.78 -6.50
C VAL A 108 -6.73 15.27 -5.25
N LEU A 109 -5.62 14.54 -5.42
CA LEU A 109 -4.84 14.05 -4.28
C LEU A 109 -4.25 15.18 -3.44
N ASP A 110 -3.84 16.31 -4.04
CA ASP A 110 -3.32 17.48 -3.33
C ASP A 110 -4.43 18.31 -2.65
N THR A 111 -5.69 18.11 -3.02
CA THR A 111 -6.83 18.76 -2.36
C THR A 111 -7.21 18.06 -1.04
N VAL A 112 -6.90 16.76 -0.89
CA VAL A 112 -7.04 16.08 0.40
C VAL A 112 -6.06 16.71 1.38
N ILE A 113 -6.53 17.20 2.54
CA ILE A 113 -5.61 17.79 3.53
C ILE A 113 -4.65 16.72 4.09
N PRO A 114 -3.39 17.06 4.40
CA PRO A 114 -2.38 16.11 4.84
C PRO A 114 -2.80 15.25 6.05
N GLU A 115 -3.61 15.81 6.93
CA GLU A 115 -4.12 15.14 8.12
C GLU A 115 -5.17 14.06 7.83
N LYS A 116 -5.80 14.09 6.65
CA LYS A 116 -6.79 13.10 6.19
C LYS A 116 -6.30 12.27 5.01
N ASP A 117 -5.09 12.51 4.51
CA ASP A 117 -4.45 11.74 3.44
C ASP A 117 -3.92 10.40 3.96
N VAL A 118 -4.83 9.49 4.28
CA VAL A 118 -4.50 8.18 4.86
C VAL A 118 -3.84 7.21 3.87
N ASP A 119 -3.84 7.53 2.58
CA ASP A 119 -3.05 6.85 1.56
C ASP A 119 -1.58 7.34 1.49
N GLY A 120 -1.27 8.50 2.09
CA GLY A 120 0.08 9.05 2.15
C GLY A 120 0.61 9.59 0.81
N PHE A 121 -0.26 10.08 -0.07
CA PHE A 121 0.12 10.53 -1.41
C PHE A 121 0.28 12.04 -1.53
N HIS A 122 -0.19 12.81 -0.55
CA HIS A 122 -0.03 14.26 -0.53
C HIS A 122 1.45 14.65 -0.39
N TYR A 123 1.90 15.69 -1.09
CA TYR A 123 3.31 16.11 -1.10
C TYR A 123 3.88 16.37 0.29
N ILE A 124 3.07 16.90 1.22
CA ILE A 124 3.52 17.13 2.61
C ILE A 124 3.84 15.79 3.29
N ASN A 125 3.00 14.76 3.15
CA ASN A 125 3.26 13.44 3.71
C ASN A 125 4.45 12.76 3.04
N VAL A 126 4.59 12.90 1.71
CA VAL A 126 5.79 12.44 0.98
C VAL A 126 7.05 13.16 1.48
N GLY A 127 7.00 14.47 1.70
CA GLY A 127 8.12 15.23 2.26
C GLY A 127 8.49 14.77 3.67
N LYS A 128 7.50 14.55 4.53
CA LYS A 128 7.70 14.00 5.88
C LYS A 128 8.32 12.61 5.85
N LEU A 129 7.89 11.74 4.92
CA LEU A 129 8.52 10.43 4.72
C LEU A 129 10.00 10.57 4.32
N VAL A 130 10.34 11.49 3.41
CA VAL A 130 11.75 11.74 3.04
C VAL A 130 12.57 12.21 4.23
N ALA A 131 12.01 13.11 5.05
CA ALA A 131 12.68 13.69 6.23
C ALA A 131 12.66 12.76 7.46
N ASN A 132 12.03 11.59 7.37
CA ASN A 132 11.78 10.67 8.50
C ASN A 132 10.98 11.33 9.64
N GLU A 133 10.01 12.15 9.29
CA GLU A 133 9.12 12.85 10.23
C GLU A 133 7.74 12.19 10.34
N LYS A 134 7.02 12.51 11.43
CA LYS A 134 5.66 11.99 11.68
C LYS A 134 4.68 12.43 10.58
N GLY A 135 4.19 11.48 9.80
CA GLY A 135 3.23 11.68 8.71
C GLY A 135 2.60 10.37 8.27
N PHE A 136 1.66 10.44 7.32
CA PHE A 136 1.13 9.24 6.72
C PHE A 136 2.09 8.69 5.66
N VAL A 137 2.21 7.37 5.66
CA VAL A 137 3.04 6.61 4.73
C VAL A 137 2.12 5.84 3.78
N PRO A 138 2.44 5.73 2.50
CA PRO A 138 1.65 4.93 1.57
C PRO A 138 1.39 3.51 2.08
N CYS A 139 0.12 3.09 2.02
CA CYS A 139 -0.35 1.86 2.65
C CYS A 139 0.38 0.60 2.18
N THR A 140 0.65 0.47 0.86
CA THR A 140 1.35 -0.69 0.31
C THR A 140 2.80 -0.79 0.80
N PRO A 141 3.63 0.26 0.73
CA PRO A 141 4.97 0.27 1.32
C PRO A 141 4.99 -0.01 2.82
N LEU A 142 4.06 0.58 3.57
CA LEU A 142 3.93 0.30 5.00
C LEU A 142 3.62 -1.19 5.24
N GLY A 143 2.73 -1.77 4.44
CA GLY A 143 2.43 -3.21 4.48
C GLY A 143 3.61 -4.10 4.13
N ILE A 144 4.51 -3.67 3.23
CA ILE A 144 5.76 -4.39 2.94
C ILE A 144 6.65 -4.47 4.18
N ILE A 145 6.84 -3.35 4.88
CA ILE A 145 7.63 -3.34 6.11
C ILE A 145 7.01 -4.23 7.18
N GLU A 146 5.70 -4.14 7.40
CA GLU A 146 5.00 -5.00 8.38
C GLU A 146 5.16 -6.49 8.03
N LEU A 147 5.10 -6.88 6.75
CA LEU A 147 5.35 -8.26 6.30
C LEU A 147 6.77 -8.73 6.65
N LEU A 148 7.78 -7.89 6.41
CA LEU A 148 9.17 -8.20 6.72
C LEU A 148 9.37 -8.36 8.24
N LEU A 149 8.87 -7.42 9.03
CA LEU A 149 8.99 -7.43 10.49
C LEU A 149 8.25 -8.63 11.12
N ALA A 150 7.00 -8.88 10.73
CA ALA A 150 6.21 -10.02 11.21
C ALA A 150 6.84 -11.37 10.82
N SER A 151 7.55 -11.40 9.69
CA SER A 151 8.29 -12.57 9.24
C SER A 151 9.67 -12.72 9.90
N LYS A 152 10.06 -11.78 10.79
CA LYS A 152 11.37 -11.71 11.46
C LYS A 152 12.54 -11.62 10.49
N VAL A 153 12.35 -10.89 9.39
CA VAL A 153 13.41 -10.59 8.44
C VAL A 153 14.29 -9.50 9.02
N GLU A 154 15.61 -9.75 9.06
CA GLU A 154 16.59 -8.73 9.43
C GLU A 154 16.71 -7.72 8.29
N ILE A 155 16.30 -6.47 8.55
CA ILE A 155 16.32 -5.39 7.55
C ILE A 155 17.61 -4.57 7.70
N ALA A 156 18.06 -4.36 8.93
CA ALA A 156 19.25 -3.57 9.19
C ALA A 156 20.50 -4.22 8.58
N GLY A 157 21.26 -3.44 7.81
CA GLY A 157 22.44 -3.91 7.10
C GLY A 157 22.17 -4.74 5.84
N ALA A 158 20.90 -5.11 5.56
CA ALA A 158 20.54 -5.87 4.38
C ALA A 158 20.67 -5.03 3.09
N ASN A 159 21.03 -5.69 1.99
CA ASN A 159 20.99 -5.14 0.65
C ASN A 159 19.57 -5.27 0.09
N ALA A 160 18.82 -4.16 0.00
CA ALA A 160 17.47 -4.14 -0.50
C ALA A 160 17.44 -3.61 -1.94
N VAL A 161 16.91 -4.39 -2.87
CA VAL A 161 16.72 -3.97 -4.26
C VAL A 161 15.23 -3.88 -4.56
N ILE A 162 14.82 -2.71 -5.05
CA ILE A 162 13.43 -2.44 -5.45
C ILE A 162 13.37 -2.35 -6.97
N VAL A 163 12.65 -3.25 -7.60
CA VAL A 163 12.36 -3.22 -9.04
C VAL A 163 11.05 -2.46 -9.24
N GLY A 164 11.17 -1.16 -9.54
CA GLY A 164 10.06 -0.22 -9.66
C GLY A 164 10.36 1.10 -8.95
N ARG A 165 9.86 2.22 -9.53
CA ARG A 165 10.11 3.57 -8.99
C ARG A 165 8.87 4.45 -8.97
N SER A 166 7.70 3.86 -8.80
CA SER A 166 6.46 4.62 -8.68
C SER A 166 6.46 5.50 -7.42
N ASN A 167 5.73 6.61 -7.46
CA ASN A 167 5.59 7.49 -6.30
C ASN A 167 4.74 6.86 -5.18
N ILE A 168 3.91 5.86 -5.53
CA ILE A 168 2.98 5.24 -4.59
C ILE A 168 3.50 3.94 -3.96
N VAL A 169 4.54 3.30 -4.55
CA VAL A 169 5.13 2.06 -4.02
C VAL A 169 6.64 2.08 -4.00
N GLY A 170 7.31 2.13 -5.16
CA GLY A 170 8.74 1.87 -5.24
C GLY A 170 9.60 2.85 -4.44
N LYS A 171 9.39 4.15 -4.62
CA LYS A 171 10.11 5.19 -3.88
C LYS A 171 9.80 5.17 -2.37
N PRO A 172 8.52 5.12 -1.94
CA PRO A 172 8.21 5.03 -0.51
C PRO A 172 8.76 3.77 0.15
N ALA A 173 8.71 2.60 -0.51
CA ALA A 173 9.29 1.37 0.03
C ALA A 173 10.80 1.49 0.21
N ALA A 174 11.49 2.13 -0.73
CA ALA A 174 12.91 2.39 -0.64
C ALA A 174 13.26 3.29 0.56
N LEU A 175 12.50 4.37 0.77
CA LEU A 175 12.69 5.26 1.91
C LEU A 175 12.44 4.54 3.24
N LEU A 176 11.38 3.75 3.35
CA LEU A 176 11.10 2.98 4.55
C LEU A 176 12.22 1.97 4.87
N LEU A 177 12.72 1.24 3.87
CA LEU A 177 13.84 0.32 4.06
C LEU A 177 15.10 1.05 4.49
N LEU A 178 15.39 2.23 3.92
CA LEU A 178 16.49 3.10 4.35
C LEU A 178 16.32 3.53 5.82
N HIS A 179 15.12 3.91 6.24
CA HIS A 179 14.83 4.24 7.64
C HIS A 179 14.96 3.05 8.58
N HIS A 180 14.80 1.82 8.07
CA HIS A 180 15.11 0.57 8.77
C HIS A 180 16.56 0.12 8.61
N HIS A 181 17.47 1.01 8.19
CA HIS A 181 18.92 0.80 8.09
C HIS A 181 19.36 -0.20 7.00
N ALA A 182 18.56 -0.42 5.96
CA ALA A 182 18.99 -1.17 4.78
C ALA A 182 19.84 -0.30 3.85
N THR A 183 20.72 -0.94 3.09
CA THR A 183 21.33 -0.34 1.89
C THR A 183 20.38 -0.55 0.72
N VAL A 184 19.96 0.53 0.05
CA VAL A 184 18.84 0.48 -0.90
C VAL A 184 19.28 0.82 -2.32
N THR A 185 18.88 -0.02 -3.27
CA THR A 185 19.01 0.23 -4.71
C THR A 185 17.65 0.23 -5.38
N ILE A 186 17.31 1.31 -6.11
CA ILE A 186 16.07 1.40 -6.91
C ILE A 186 16.40 1.12 -8.37
N CYS A 187 15.76 0.10 -8.93
CA CYS A 187 15.86 -0.30 -10.33
C CYS A 187 14.63 0.12 -11.15
N HIS A 188 14.84 0.35 -12.43
CA HIS A 188 13.79 0.78 -13.36
C HIS A 188 14.11 0.34 -14.82
N SER A 189 13.25 0.67 -15.77
CA SER A 189 13.36 0.27 -17.18
C SER A 189 14.66 0.73 -17.89
N LYS A 190 15.45 1.61 -17.29
CA LYS A 190 16.74 2.08 -17.83
C LYS A 190 17.93 1.53 -17.04
N THR A 191 17.70 0.70 -16.02
CA THR A 191 18.78 0.05 -15.27
C THR A 191 19.50 -0.94 -16.18
N LYS A 192 20.82 -0.78 -16.27
CA LYS A 192 21.69 -1.73 -17.01
C LYS A 192 21.91 -2.96 -16.14
N ASN A 193 22.06 -4.11 -16.76
CA ASN A 193 22.36 -5.39 -16.10
C ASN A 193 21.43 -5.68 -14.91
N LEU A 194 20.14 -5.43 -15.10
CA LEU A 194 19.13 -5.58 -14.03
C LEU A 194 19.19 -6.95 -13.31
N PRO A 195 19.39 -8.10 -14.01
CA PRO A 195 19.52 -9.39 -13.33
C PRO A 195 20.68 -9.45 -12.33
N GLU A 196 21.84 -8.86 -12.66
CA GLU A 196 23.00 -8.81 -11.78
C GLU A 196 22.73 -7.97 -10.53
N VAL A 197 22.08 -6.82 -10.70
CA VAL A 197 21.72 -5.95 -9.57
C VAL A 197 20.72 -6.68 -8.65
N CYS A 198 19.70 -7.34 -9.20
CA CYS A 198 18.73 -8.10 -8.43
C CYS A 198 19.38 -9.25 -7.66
N ARG A 199 20.37 -9.95 -8.23
CA ARG A 199 21.09 -11.04 -7.54
C ARG A 199 21.91 -10.60 -6.32
N GLN A 200 22.12 -9.31 -6.12
CA GLN A 200 22.82 -8.81 -4.93
C GLN A 200 21.87 -8.62 -3.74
N ALA A 201 20.54 -8.71 -3.97
CA ALA A 201 19.55 -8.42 -2.98
C ALA A 201 19.39 -9.50 -1.91
N ASP A 202 19.50 -9.13 -0.65
CA ASP A 202 19.04 -9.92 0.49
C ASP A 202 17.50 -9.81 0.59
N ILE A 203 16.97 -8.61 0.25
CA ILE A 203 15.53 -8.32 0.15
C ILE A 203 15.26 -7.78 -1.25
N LEU A 204 14.48 -8.52 -2.05
CA LEU A 204 14.06 -8.12 -3.39
C LEU A 204 12.58 -7.76 -3.42
N ILE A 205 12.25 -6.52 -3.79
CA ILE A 205 10.86 -6.07 -3.95
C ILE A 205 10.56 -5.88 -5.43
N ALA A 206 9.56 -6.60 -5.94
CA ALA A 206 9.06 -6.47 -7.31
C ALA A 206 7.77 -5.64 -7.34
N ALA A 207 7.81 -4.45 -7.97
CA ALA A 207 6.70 -3.48 -8.00
C ALA A 207 6.63 -2.73 -9.35
N ILE A 208 6.50 -3.48 -10.44
CA ILE A 208 6.53 -2.93 -11.81
C ILE A 208 5.24 -3.16 -12.61
N GLY A 209 4.31 -3.99 -12.10
CA GLY A 209 3.06 -4.32 -12.79
C GLY A 209 3.28 -5.08 -14.09
N LYS A 210 4.26 -5.99 -14.12
CA LYS A 210 4.55 -6.86 -15.28
C LYS A 210 4.50 -8.32 -14.83
N PRO A 211 3.58 -9.11 -15.40
CA PRO A 211 3.37 -10.48 -14.94
C PRO A 211 4.66 -11.32 -15.09
N GLN A 212 5.03 -11.99 -14.00
CA GLN A 212 6.12 -12.98 -13.96
C GLN A 212 7.46 -12.47 -14.55
N PHE A 213 7.76 -11.19 -14.41
CA PHE A 213 8.95 -10.56 -14.96
C PHE A 213 10.23 -10.97 -14.22
N VAL A 214 10.19 -11.05 -12.88
CA VAL A 214 11.32 -11.46 -12.07
C VAL A 214 11.46 -12.98 -12.13
N LYS A 215 12.58 -13.44 -12.72
CA LYS A 215 12.88 -14.86 -12.93
C LYS A 215 13.85 -15.40 -11.88
N LYS A 216 13.94 -16.71 -11.75
CA LYS A 216 14.78 -17.43 -10.79
C LYS A 216 16.26 -16.96 -10.85
N GLU A 217 16.78 -16.76 -12.04
CA GLU A 217 18.16 -16.29 -12.26
C GLU A 217 18.42 -14.85 -11.80
N MET A 218 17.38 -14.07 -11.53
CA MET A 218 17.47 -12.72 -10.99
C MET A 218 17.49 -12.69 -9.46
N VAL A 219 17.29 -13.81 -8.79
CA VAL A 219 17.16 -13.88 -7.34
C VAL A 219 18.42 -14.47 -6.71
N LYS A 220 18.95 -13.82 -5.66
CA LYS A 220 20.02 -14.38 -4.83
C LYS A 220 19.49 -15.60 -4.07
N GLU A 221 20.31 -16.63 -3.93
CA GLU A 221 19.94 -17.77 -3.10
C GLU A 221 19.70 -17.36 -1.65
N GLY A 222 18.58 -17.81 -1.09
CA GLY A 222 18.18 -17.46 0.28
C GLY A 222 17.56 -16.06 0.45
N ALA A 223 17.43 -15.25 -0.62
CA ALA A 223 16.83 -13.92 -0.54
C ALA A 223 15.35 -13.94 -0.11
N VAL A 224 14.93 -12.86 0.54
CA VAL A 224 13.51 -12.58 0.80
C VAL A 224 12.91 -11.85 -0.39
N VAL A 225 11.85 -12.39 -0.98
CA VAL A 225 11.19 -11.82 -2.16
C VAL A 225 9.80 -11.33 -1.82
N ILE A 226 9.55 -10.04 -2.01
CA ILE A 226 8.25 -9.40 -1.83
C ILE A 226 7.67 -9.04 -3.20
N ASP A 227 6.62 -9.73 -3.59
CA ASP A 227 5.91 -9.48 -4.84
C ASP A 227 4.70 -8.57 -4.60
N VAL A 228 4.75 -7.37 -5.14
CA VAL A 228 3.68 -6.35 -5.04
C VAL A 228 2.74 -6.41 -6.24
N GLY A 229 3.14 -7.09 -7.32
CA GLY A 229 2.39 -7.16 -8.55
C GLY A 229 1.02 -7.80 -8.38
N ILE A 230 0.01 -7.24 -9.03
CA ILE A 230 -1.32 -7.85 -9.20
C ILE A 230 -1.67 -7.75 -10.67
N ASN A 231 -1.41 -8.79 -11.41
CA ASN A 231 -1.61 -8.84 -12.85
C ASN A 231 -2.69 -9.87 -13.19
N ARG A 232 -3.72 -9.45 -13.94
CA ARG A 232 -4.74 -10.36 -14.46
C ARG A 232 -4.32 -10.83 -15.83
N LEU A 233 -4.15 -12.14 -16.00
CA LEU A 233 -3.87 -12.77 -17.28
C LEU A 233 -5.15 -12.87 -18.13
N PRO A 234 -5.02 -13.10 -19.46
CA PRO A 234 -6.18 -13.26 -20.35
C PRO A 234 -7.13 -14.42 -19.95
N ASP A 235 -6.61 -15.43 -19.29
CA ASP A 235 -7.38 -16.59 -18.77
C ASP A 235 -8.07 -16.30 -17.42
N GLY A 236 -7.95 -15.06 -16.92
CA GLY A 236 -8.56 -14.60 -15.67
C GLY A 236 -7.73 -14.87 -14.41
N ARG A 237 -6.65 -15.65 -14.49
CA ARG A 237 -5.74 -15.88 -13.34
C ARG A 237 -5.07 -14.60 -12.90
N ILE A 238 -4.87 -14.48 -11.60
CA ILE A 238 -4.10 -13.38 -10.99
C ILE A 238 -2.70 -13.89 -10.66
N VAL A 239 -1.69 -13.20 -11.18
CA VAL A 239 -0.27 -13.48 -10.93
C VAL A 239 0.46 -12.23 -10.49
N GLY A 240 1.60 -12.41 -9.84
CA GLY A 240 2.49 -11.32 -9.45
C GLY A 240 3.46 -10.87 -10.55
N ASP A 241 4.37 -10.01 -10.14
CA ASP A 241 5.52 -9.59 -10.96
C ASP A 241 6.65 -10.64 -10.93
N VAL A 242 6.58 -11.59 -9.99
CA VAL A 242 7.56 -12.66 -9.80
C VAL A 242 7.04 -13.95 -10.41
N ASP A 243 7.90 -14.69 -11.11
CA ASP A 243 7.64 -16.06 -11.56
C ASP A 243 7.74 -17.00 -10.35
N PHE A 244 6.60 -17.16 -9.65
CA PHE A 244 6.54 -17.69 -8.28
C PHE A 244 7.16 -19.08 -8.15
N ASP A 245 6.73 -20.04 -8.99
CA ASP A 245 7.11 -21.44 -8.82
C ASP A 245 8.63 -21.68 -8.98
N PRO A 246 9.32 -21.15 -10.01
CA PRO A 246 10.77 -21.28 -10.08
C PRO A 246 11.51 -20.46 -9.02
N VAL A 247 11.01 -19.28 -8.66
CA VAL A 247 11.65 -18.40 -7.69
C VAL A 247 11.59 -18.97 -6.27
N GLN A 248 10.50 -19.61 -5.87
CA GLN A 248 10.38 -20.22 -4.53
C GLN A 248 11.40 -21.33 -4.27
N GLU A 249 11.97 -21.95 -5.32
CA GLU A 249 13.03 -22.96 -5.18
C GLU A 249 14.39 -22.35 -4.79
N ARG A 250 14.56 -21.02 -4.98
CA ARG A 250 15.80 -20.30 -4.76
C ARG A 250 15.74 -19.31 -3.60
N ALA A 251 14.60 -18.66 -3.43
CA ALA A 251 14.36 -17.71 -2.35
C ALA A 251 14.37 -18.42 -0.97
N GLY A 252 14.73 -17.68 0.08
CA GLY A 252 14.58 -18.13 1.46
C GLY A 252 13.14 -17.92 1.98
N ALA A 253 12.53 -16.80 1.56
CA ALA A 253 11.12 -16.50 1.84
C ALA A 253 10.50 -15.73 0.67
N ILE A 254 9.18 -15.89 0.47
CA ILE A 254 8.48 -15.26 -0.65
C ILE A 254 7.00 -14.99 -0.32
N THR A 255 6.48 -13.83 -0.77
CA THR A 255 5.04 -13.55 -0.72
C THR A 255 4.31 -14.19 -1.89
N PRO A 256 3.15 -14.83 -1.67
CA PRO A 256 2.31 -15.32 -2.77
C PRO A 256 1.47 -14.20 -3.40
N VAL A 257 1.07 -14.38 -4.64
CA VAL A 257 0.05 -13.54 -5.30
C VAL A 257 -1.03 -14.47 -5.89
N PRO A 258 -2.29 -14.32 -5.43
CA PRO A 258 -2.80 -13.43 -4.39
C PRO A 258 -2.48 -13.91 -2.96
N GLY A 259 -2.59 -12.99 -1.99
CA GLY A 259 -2.51 -13.33 -0.55
C GLY A 259 -1.24 -12.85 0.16
N GLY A 260 -0.34 -12.16 -0.54
CA GLY A 260 0.83 -11.48 0.04
C GLY A 260 0.53 -10.02 0.38
N VAL A 261 1.04 -9.09 -0.44
CA VAL A 261 0.99 -7.65 -0.17
C VAL A 261 -0.43 -7.06 -0.24
N GLY A 262 -1.29 -7.54 -1.14
CA GLY A 262 -2.64 -6.97 -1.34
C GLY A 262 -3.49 -6.86 -0.07
N PRO A 263 -3.64 -7.91 0.74
CA PRO A 263 -4.35 -7.83 2.03
C PRO A 263 -3.78 -6.79 3.00
N MET A 264 -2.46 -6.60 2.99
CA MET A 264 -1.78 -5.64 3.85
C MET A 264 -2.13 -4.19 3.52
N THR A 265 -2.30 -3.85 2.24
CA THR A 265 -2.69 -2.49 1.83
C THR A 265 -3.98 -2.06 2.52
N ILE A 266 -4.98 -2.94 2.61
CA ILE A 266 -6.24 -2.65 3.31
C ILE A 266 -6.00 -2.52 4.82
N ALA A 267 -5.24 -3.43 5.41
CA ALA A 267 -4.95 -3.38 6.85
C ALA A 267 -4.21 -2.09 7.26
N MET A 268 -3.26 -1.63 6.45
CA MET A 268 -2.53 -0.37 6.69
C MET A 268 -3.43 0.86 6.49
N LEU A 269 -4.37 0.82 5.55
CA LEU A 269 -5.36 1.90 5.41
C LEU A 269 -6.21 2.08 6.68
N LEU A 270 -6.66 0.97 7.27
CA LEU A 270 -7.40 1.01 8.54
C LEU A 270 -6.52 1.55 9.68
N LEU A 271 -5.26 1.13 9.73
CA LEU A 271 -4.29 1.62 10.71
C LEU A 271 -4.05 3.13 10.56
N ASN A 272 -3.83 3.63 9.33
CA ASN A 272 -3.66 5.05 9.06
C ASN A 272 -4.92 5.85 9.42
N THR A 273 -6.13 5.32 9.15
CA THR A 273 -7.40 5.97 9.50
C THR A 273 -7.57 6.08 11.02
N LEU A 274 -7.26 5.01 11.75
CA LEU A 274 -7.24 5.04 13.22
C LEU A 274 -6.20 6.04 13.75
N GLN A 275 -5.02 6.08 13.15
CA GLN A 275 -3.95 6.99 13.56
C GLN A 275 -4.34 8.46 13.33
N SER A 276 -5.03 8.77 12.23
CA SER A 276 -5.58 10.09 11.97
C SER A 276 -6.53 10.55 13.07
N ALA A 277 -7.47 9.68 13.47
CA ALA A 277 -8.40 9.98 14.56
C ALA A 277 -7.66 10.23 15.88
N LYS A 278 -6.65 9.41 16.21
CA LYS A 278 -5.82 9.60 17.41
C LYS A 278 -5.07 10.94 17.37
N TRP A 279 -4.44 11.30 16.25
CA TRP A 279 -3.70 12.57 16.13
C TRP A 279 -4.61 13.79 16.19
N LYS A 280 -5.84 13.71 15.69
CA LYS A 280 -6.84 14.78 15.84
C LYS A 280 -7.16 15.02 17.32
N LYS A 281 -7.36 13.96 18.10
CA LYS A 281 -7.66 14.03 19.53
C LYS A 281 -6.48 14.62 20.34
N GLU A 282 -5.24 14.33 19.96
CA GLU A 282 -4.04 14.88 20.61
C GLU A 282 -3.91 16.41 20.43
N LYS A 283 -4.55 16.97 19.39
CA LYS A 283 -4.51 18.41 19.05
C LYS A 283 -5.67 19.22 19.66
N THR A 284 -6.71 18.53 20.17
CA THR A 284 -7.89 19.13 20.80
C THR A 284 -7.78 19.11 22.31
#